data_a190d1b2799942a84eac7a0207b85f34
#
_entry.id   a190d1b2799942a84eac7a0207b85f34
#
_cell.length_a   1.000
_cell.length_b   1.000
_cell.length_c   1.000
_cell.angle_alpha   90.00
_cell.angle_beta   90.00
_cell.angle_gamma   90.00
#
_symmetry.space_group_name_H-M   'P 1'
#
loop_
_entity.id
_entity.type
_entity.pdbx_description
1 polymer ?
#
loop_
_entity_poly.entity_id
_entity_poly.type
_entity_poly.pdbx_seq_one_letter_code
_entity_poly.pdbx_strand_id
1 'polypeptide(L)'
;MNSLKNLDKLQPYPFERLKALFAGTQHTGGLTHVNLSIGEPKHPTPALIKQALIDNLDGLSVYPGTQGLPVLRKAISEWILRRFDALVDPETQVLPILGSREALFSFAQVVLDGCENDSHVVFPNPFYQIYEGATFLGGASPVFVNIDPASGLSNFHALSPDVLAKTKLMYVCSPNNPTGAVYSLEDWQKL
;
A
#
# COMPACT_ATOMS: atom_id res chain seq x y z
N MET A 1 -26.40 10.75 19.94
CA MET A 1 -25.26 9.86 19.62
C MET A 1 -24.51 10.48 18.46
N ASN A 2 -23.27 10.91 18.64
CA ASN A 2 -22.45 11.30 17.50
C ASN A 2 -22.21 10.04 16.67
N SER A 3 -22.83 9.96 15.50
CA SER A 3 -22.56 8.86 14.57
C SER A 3 -21.10 8.92 14.17
N LEU A 4 -20.41 7.79 14.18
CA LEU A 4 -19.06 7.65 13.67
C LEU A 4 -19.09 7.66 12.13
N LYS A 5 -19.54 8.79 11.56
CA LYS A 5 -19.91 8.96 10.13
C LYS A 5 -18.90 8.39 9.14
N ASN A 6 -17.61 8.45 9.47
CA ASN A 6 -16.58 7.93 8.58
C ASN A 6 -16.43 6.41 8.70
N LEU A 7 -16.65 5.87 9.88
CA LEU A 7 -16.65 4.41 10.10
C LEU A 7 -17.79 3.73 9.36
N ASP A 8 -18.95 4.38 9.27
CA ASP A 8 -20.13 3.86 8.57
C ASP A 8 -19.94 3.77 7.05
N LYS A 9 -18.92 4.44 6.48
CA LYS A 9 -18.55 4.35 5.07
C LYS A 9 -17.72 3.11 4.73
N LEU A 10 -17.12 2.46 5.75
CA LEU A 10 -16.26 1.31 5.52
C LEU A 10 -17.07 0.11 5.02
N GLN A 11 -16.54 -0.56 4.01
CA GLN A 11 -17.12 -1.79 3.47
C GLN A 11 -16.53 -3.01 4.17
N PRO A 12 -17.28 -4.12 4.27
CA PRO A 12 -16.74 -5.39 4.74
C PRO A 12 -15.51 -5.79 3.94
N TYR A 13 -14.54 -6.41 4.60
CA TYR A 13 -13.29 -6.83 3.98
C TYR A 13 -13.55 -7.70 2.72
N PRO A 14 -12.97 -7.36 1.56
CA PRO A 14 -13.31 -8.00 0.29
C PRO A 14 -13.17 -9.53 0.29
N PHE A 15 -12.15 -10.06 0.97
CA PHE A 15 -11.94 -11.51 1.04
C PHE A 15 -13.00 -12.23 1.90
N GLU A 16 -13.54 -11.58 2.92
CA GLU A 16 -14.67 -12.14 3.68
C GLU A 16 -15.96 -12.16 2.83
N ARG A 17 -16.17 -11.12 2.02
CA ARG A 17 -17.27 -11.11 1.05
C ARG A 17 -17.11 -12.22 0.01
N LEU A 18 -15.90 -12.40 -0.52
CA LEU A 18 -15.60 -13.45 -1.48
C LEU A 18 -15.82 -14.84 -0.86
N LYS A 19 -15.33 -15.05 0.36
CA LYS A 19 -15.54 -16.30 1.10
C LYS A 19 -17.03 -16.60 1.32
N ALA A 20 -17.83 -15.59 1.64
CA ALA A 20 -19.28 -15.74 1.80
C ALA A 20 -19.96 -16.10 0.47
N LEU A 21 -19.53 -15.54 -0.67
CA LEU A 21 -20.06 -15.89 -1.99
C LEU A 21 -19.76 -17.34 -2.39
N PHE A 22 -18.62 -17.88 -1.95
CA PHE A 22 -18.26 -19.26 -2.22
C PHE A 22 -18.74 -20.26 -1.14
N ALA A 23 -19.37 -19.77 -0.08
CA ALA A 23 -19.94 -20.65 0.95
C ALA A 23 -21.00 -21.57 0.33
N GLY A 24 -20.78 -22.86 0.45
CA GLY A 24 -21.68 -23.88 -0.12
C GLY A 24 -21.37 -24.29 -1.56
N THR A 25 -20.41 -23.67 -2.25
CA THR A 25 -19.95 -24.19 -3.54
C THR A 25 -19.03 -25.40 -3.32
N GLN A 26 -19.26 -26.47 -4.11
CA GLN A 26 -18.40 -27.65 -4.09
C GLN A 26 -17.64 -27.74 -5.41
N HIS A 27 -16.38 -28.08 -5.33
CA HIS A 27 -15.59 -28.41 -6.51
C HIS A 27 -16.05 -29.76 -7.05
N THR A 28 -16.65 -29.78 -8.24
CA THR A 28 -17.19 -31.01 -8.87
C THR A 28 -16.28 -31.60 -9.95
N GLY A 29 -15.14 -30.95 -10.23
CA GLY A 29 -14.18 -31.39 -11.24
C GLY A 29 -13.14 -32.37 -10.71
N GLY A 30 -12.61 -33.22 -11.58
CA GLY A 30 -11.52 -34.18 -11.27
C GLY A 30 -10.13 -33.52 -11.16
N LEU A 31 -10.03 -32.19 -11.32
CA LEU A 31 -8.76 -31.45 -11.23
C LEU A 31 -8.46 -31.03 -9.79
N THR A 32 -7.20 -30.95 -9.45
CA THR A 32 -6.77 -30.41 -8.15
C THR A 32 -7.10 -28.91 -8.07
N HIS A 33 -7.74 -28.50 -6.98
CA HIS A 33 -8.04 -27.09 -6.74
C HIS A 33 -6.76 -26.27 -6.51
N VAL A 34 -6.57 -25.21 -7.28
CA VAL A 34 -5.49 -24.22 -7.11
C VAL A 34 -6.07 -22.90 -6.67
N ASN A 35 -5.76 -22.46 -5.46
CA ASN A 35 -6.23 -21.19 -4.94
C ASN A 35 -5.36 -20.04 -5.47
N LEU A 36 -5.95 -19.15 -6.27
CA LEU A 36 -5.34 -17.96 -6.85
C LEU A 36 -5.88 -16.66 -6.23
N SER A 37 -6.60 -16.72 -5.12
CA SER A 37 -7.24 -15.54 -4.51
C SER A 37 -6.23 -14.59 -3.85
N ILE A 38 -5.05 -15.07 -3.46
CA ILE A 38 -4.00 -14.29 -2.81
C ILE A 38 -2.69 -14.49 -3.56
N GLY A 39 -2.08 -13.38 -4.00
CA GLY A 39 -0.74 -13.38 -4.60
C GLY A 39 0.35 -13.42 -3.52
N GLU A 40 0.63 -14.59 -2.98
CA GLU A 40 1.64 -14.81 -1.95
C GLU A 40 2.80 -15.63 -2.52
N PRO A 41 4.05 -15.10 -2.51
CA PRO A 41 5.22 -15.89 -2.86
C PRO A 41 5.48 -16.94 -1.79
N LYS A 42 5.51 -18.22 -2.20
CA LYS A 42 5.69 -19.39 -1.29
C LYS A 42 7.10 -19.98 -1.34
N HIS A 43 8.08 -19.20 -1.77
CA HIS A 43 9.46 -19.63 -1.75
C HIS A 43 10.01 -19.66 -0.31
N PRO A 44 10.88 -20.65 0.01
CA PRO A 44 11.49 -20.68 1.33
C PRO A 44 12.36 -19.46 1.58
N THR A 45 12.27 -18.89 2.77
CA THR A 45 13.14 -17.79 3.18
C THR A 45 14.62 -18.20 3.09
N PRO A 46 15.49 -17.40 2.45
CA PRO A 46 16.92 -17.69 2.37
C PRO A 46 17.57 -17.96 3.72
N ALA A 47 18.51 -18.91 3.75
CA ALA A 47 19.20 -19.30 5.00
C ALA A 47 19.90 -18.12 5.68
N LEU A 48 20.50 -17.22 4.90
CA LEU A 48 21.14 -15.99 5.40
C LEU A 48 20.19 -15.16 6.26
N ILE A 49 18.94 -14.99 5.83
CA ILE A 49 17.96 -14.17 6.58
C ILE A 49 17.57 -14.87 7.88
N LYS A 50 17.34 -16.19 7.83
CA LYS A 50 17.01 -16.96 9.02
C LYS A 50 18.15 -16.94 10.04
N GLN A 51 19.39 -17.09 9.57
CA GLN A 51 20.55 -17.08 10.45
C GLN A 51 20.74 -15.70 11.09
N ALA A 52 20.62 -14.62 10.31
CA ALA A 52 20.70 -13.27 10.86
C ALA A 52 19.64 -13.01 11.95
N LEU A 53 18.43 -13.55 11.79
CA LEU A 53 17.40 -13.47 12.84
C LEU A 53 17.81 -14.24 14.09
N ILE A 54 18.30 -15.48 13.95
CA ILE A 54 18.74 -16.33 15.05
C ILE A 54 19.88 -15.65 15.82
N ASP A 55 20.85 -15.12 15.12
CA ASP A 55 22.04 -14.48 15.70
C ASP A 55 21.72 -13.18 16.48
N ASN A 56 20.52 -12.62 16.29
CA ASN A 56 20.10 -11.36 16.92
C ASN A 56 18.86 -11.50 17.82
N LEU A 57 18.48 -12.72 18.23
CA LEU A 57 17.33 -12.94 19.10
C LEU A 57 17.42 -12.22 20.46
N ASP A 58 18.60 -12.01 20.98
CA ASP A 58 18.80 -11.29 22.25
C ASP A 58 18.28 -9.84 22.19
N GLY A 59 18.21 -9.26 20.98
CA GLY A 59 17.61 -7.95 20.76
C GLY A 59 16.13 -7.86 21.10
N LEU A 60 15.42 -8.99 21.20
CA LEU A 60 14.00 -9.03 21.60
C LEU A 60 13.77 -8.56 23.04
N SER A 61 14.79 -8.52 23.87
CA SER A 61 14.71 -8.06 25.26
C SER A 61 14.66 -6.54 25.41
N VAL A 62 14.88 -5.79 24.32
CA VAL A 62 14.96 -4.33 24.33
C VAL A 62 13.75 -3.71 23.65
N TYR A 63 13.18 -2.69 24.26
CA TYR A 63 12.07 -1.93 23.67
C TYR A 63 12.54 -1.17 22.43
N PRO A 64 11.88 -1.32 21.26
CA PRO A 64 12.33 -0.64 20.04
C PRO A 64 12.11 0.87 20.13
N GLY A 65 13.09 1.64 19.63
CA GLY A 65 12.93 3.08 19.45
C GLY A 65 11.96 3.42 18.32
N THR A 66 11.24 4.52 18.44
CA THR A 66 10.21 4.96 17.46
C THR A 66 10.78 5.24 16.07
N GLN A 67 12.04 5.66 16.00
CA GLN A 67 12.73 5.93 14.72
C GLN A 67 13.40 4.69 14.10
N GLY A 68 13.32 3.54 14.77
CA GLY A 68 14.09 2.35 14.40
C GLY A 68 15.58 2.48 14.72
N LEU A 69 16.32 1.41 14.48
CA LEU A 69 17.76 1.38 14.76
C LEU A 69 18.55 2.23 13.75
N PRO A 70 19.50 3.08 14.19
CA PRO A 70 20.33 3.87 13.27
C PRO A 70 21.09 3.01 12.25
N VAL A 71 21.57 1.83 12.65
CA VAL A 71 22.26 0.89 11.76
C VAL A 71 21.33 0.39 10.63
N LEU A 72 20.04 0.18 10.92
CA LEU A 72 19.05 -0.23 9.90
C LEU A 72 18.77 0.92 8.92
N ARG A 73 18.57 2.14 9.43
CA ARG A 73 18.33 3.32 8.58
C ARG A 73 19.51 3.58 7.65
N LYS A 74 20.74 3.48 8.18
CA LYS A 74 21.96 3.59 7.37
C LYS A 74 22.04 2.50 6.30
N ALA A 75 21.78 1.24 6.65
CA ALA A 75 21.77 0.13 5.70
C ALA A 75 20.74 0.31 4.58
N ILE A 76 19.55 0.86 4.89
CA ILE A 76 18.51 1.21 3.92
C ILE A 76 19.02 2.31 2.98
N SER A 77 19.58 3.40 3.50
CA SER A 77 20.14 4.50 2.71
C SER A 77 21.24 4.02 1.77
N GLU A 78 22.17 3.22 2.25
CA GLU A 78 23.24 2.62 1.44
C GLU A 78 22.69 1.66 0.37
N TRP A 79 21.63 0.91 0.67
CA TRP A 79 20.99 0.04 -0.31
C TRP A 79 20.30 0.86 -1.41
N ILE A 80 19.60 1.94 -1.06
CA ILE A 80 18.95 2.84 -2.01
C ILE A 80 19.99 3.45 -2.96
N LEU A 81 21.12 3.91 -2.41
CA LEU A 81 22.22 4.44 -3.21
C LEU A 81 22.75 3.39 -4.20
N ARG A 82 23.07 2.18 -3.71
CA ARG A 82 23.61 1.11 -4.59
C ARG A 82 22.62 0.65 -5.65
N ARG A 83 21.32 0.65 -5.34
CA ARG A 83 20.29 0.07 -6.23
C ARG A 83 19.73 1.07 -7.22
N PHE A 84 19.61 2.33 -6.84
CA PHE A 84 18.89 3.35 -7.58
C PHE A 84 19.73 4.61 -7.84
N ASP A 85 20.97 4.67 -7.40
CA ASP A 85 21.83 5.86 -7.47
C ASP A 85 21.17 7.11 -6.87
N ALA A 86 20.38 6.90 -5.81
CA ALA A 86 19.65 7.96 -5.10
C ALA A 86 20.22 8.16 -3.69
N LEU A 87 20.48 9.41 -3.33
CA LEU A 87 20.93 9.78 -2.00
C LEU A 87 19.72 10.09 -1.11
N VAL A 88 19.65 9.41 0.03
CA VAL A 88 18.68 9.71 1.10
C VAL A 88 19.42 9.83 2.43
N ASP A 89 19.04 10.81 3.24
CA ASP A 89 19.60 11.00 4.57
C ASP A 89 18.95 9.98 5.54
N PRO A 90 19.75 9.09 6.16
CA PRO A 90 19.22 8.10 7.08
C PRO A 90 18.60 8.70 8.35
N GLU A 91 18.94 9.94 8.73
CA GLU A 91 18.43 10.58 9.94
C GLU A 91 17.07 11.26 9.74
N THR A 92 16.81 11.79 8.54
CA THR A 92 15.63 12.63 8.28
C THR A 92 14.69 12.09 7.20
N GLN A 93 15.14 11.13 6.37
CA GLN A 93 14.39 10.63 5.21
C GLN A 93 14.11 9.12 5.24
N VAL A 94 14.53 8.43 6.31
CA VAL A 94 14.31 6.99 6.46
C VAL A 94 13.61 6.68 7.77
N LEU A 95 12.42 6.11 7.68
CA LEU A 95 11.67 5.63 8.83
C LEU A 95 11.29 4.16 8.64
N PRO A 96 11.93 3.22 9.36
CA PRO A 96 11.52 1.81 9.36
C PRO A 96 10.11 1.62 9.92
N ILE A 97 9.35 0.74 9.28
CA ILE A 97 7.96 0.45 9.60
C ILE A 97 7.73 -1.04 9.79
N LEU A 98 6.68 -1.41 10.52
CA LEU A 98 6.29 -2.81 10.77
C LEU A 98 5.39 -3.39 9.66
N GLY A 99 5.50 -2.87 8.46
CA GLY A 99 4.73 -3.28 7.31
C GLY A 99 4.19 -2.09 6.54
N SER A 100 4.18 -2.20 5.19
CA SER A 100 3.76 -1.11 4.31
C SER A 100 2.26 -0.78 4.43
N ARG A 101 1.42 -1.77 4.80
CA ARG A 101 -0.01 -1.58 4.99
C ARG A 101 -0.29 -0.50 6.06
N GLU A 102 0.29 -0.66 7.23
CA GLU A 102 0.12 0.24 8.37
C GLU A 102 0.72 1.61 8.07
N ALA A 103 1.83 1.64 7.36
CA ALA A 103 2.47 2.89 6.94
C ALA A 103 1.60 3.68 5.95
N LEU A 104 1.07 3.04 4.91
CA LEU A 104 0.19 3.67 3.93
C LEU A 104 -1.07 4.23 4.60
N PHE A 105 -1.63 3.50 5.57
CA PHE A 105 -2.77 3.95 6.35
C PHE A 105 -2.41 5.16 7.22
N SER A 106 -1.36 5.07 8.02
CA SER A 106 -0.95 6.11 8.96
C SER A 106 -0.50 7.38 8.23
N PHE A 107 0.20 7.24 7.11
CA PHE A 107 0.62 8.38 6.29
C PHE A 107 -0.58 9.18 5.78
N ALA A 108 -1.64 8.50 5.32
CA ALA A 108 -2.86 9.17 4.92
C ALA A 108 -3.51 9.96 6.09
N GLN A 109 -3.51 9.40 7.31
CA GLN A 109 -4.05 10.11 8.47
C GLN A 109 -3.28 11.41 8.75
N VAL A 110 -1.95 11.38 8.63
CA VAL A 110 -1.10 12.58 8.82
C VAL A 110 -1.35 13.62 7.74
N VAL A 111 -1.42 13.19 6.47
CA VAL A 111 -1.62 14.12 5.32
C VAL A 111 -3.02 14.72 5.33
N LEU A 112 -4.03 13.98 5.79
CA LEU A 112 -5.43 14.40 5.80
C LEU A 112 -5.85 15.08 7.10
N ASP A 113 -4.97 15.18 8.10
CA ASP A 113 -5.27 15.84 9.35
C ASP A 113 -5.61 17.33 9.12
N GLY A 114 -6.76 17.74 9.62
CA GLY A 114 -7.25 19.12 9.43
C GLY A 114 -7.70 19.48 8.01
N CYS A 115 -7.77 18.51 7.08
CA CYS A 115 -8.27 18.76 5.73
C CYS A 115 -9.79 19.01 5.72
N GLU A 116 -10.23 19.82 4.75
CA GLU A 116 -11.65 20.10 4.54
C GLU A 116 -12.41 18.85 4.05
N ASN A 117 -13.70 18.79 4.32
CA ASN A 117 -14.55 17.63 3.98
C ASN A 117 -14.66 17.31 2.49
N ASP A 118 -14.27 18.25 1.60
CA ASP A 118 -14.25 18.07 0.16
C ASP A 118 -12.86 17.71 -0.40
N SER A 119 -11.91 17.43 0.48
CA SER A 119 -10.56 16.96 0.08
C SER A 119 -10.62 15.58 -0.58
N HIS A 120 -9.79 15.39 -1.60
CA HIS A 120 -9.75 14.15 -2.37
C HIS A 120 -8.48 13.34 -2.09
N VAL A 121 -8.64 12.02 -2.12
CA VAL A 121 -7.53 11.07 -2.25
C VAL A 121 -7.73 10.29 -3.55
N VAL A 122 -6.74 10.35 -4.42
CA VAL A 122 -6.77 9.73 -5.74
C VAL A 122 -6.01 8.41 -5.72
N PHE A 123 -6.58 7.36 -6.33
CA PHE A 123 -5.89 6.07 -6.46
C PHE A 123 -6.43 5.24 -7.64
N PRO A 124 -5.67 4.24 -8.12
CA PRO A 124 -6.09 3.40 -9.24
C PRO A 124 -7.35 2.59 -8.90
N ASN A 125 -8.04 2.09 -9.92
CA ASN A 125 -9.11 1.11 -9.78
C ASN A 125 -8.94 0.01 -10.84
N PRO A 126 -8.75 -1.27 -10.44
CA PRO A 126 -8.78 -1.79 -9.06
C PRO A 126 -7.62 -1.31 -8.19
N PHE A 127 -7.80 -1.37 -6.86
CA PHE A 127 -6.89 -0.78 -5.88
C PHE A 127 -6.62 -1.71 -4.70
N TYR A 128 -5.58 -1.38 -3.95
CA TYR A 128 -5.33 -2.01 -2.65
C TYR A 128 -6.27 -1.40 -1.60
N GLN A 129 -7.13 -2.22 -1.00
CA GLN A 129 -8.25 -1.78 -0.15
C GLN A 129 -7.88 -0.83 1.01
N ILE A 130 -6.60 -0.78 1.40
CA ILE A 130 -6.15 0.13 2.47
C ILE A 130 -6.30 1.61 2.06
N TYR A 131 -6.20 1.93 0.77
CA TYR A 131 -6.32 3.30 0.28
C TYR A 131 -7.70 3.89 0.56
N GLU A 132 -8.76 3.12 0.27
CA GLU A 132 -10.13 3.55 0.50
C GLU A 132 -10.44 3.70 2.00
N GLY A 133 -10.06 2.71 2.82
CA GLY A 133 -10.24 2.77 4.26
C GLY A 133 -9.52 3.95 4.92
N ALA A 134 -8.27 4.20 4.51
CA ALA A 134 -7.48 5.33 4.98
C ALA A 134 -8.12 6.68 4.58
N THR A 135 -8.65 6.76 3.35
CA THR A 135 -9.35 7.94 2.83
C THR A 135 -10.58 8.28 3.66
N PHE A 136 -11.48 7.31 3.88
CA PHE A 136 -12.70 7.55 4.63
C PHE A 136 -12.44 7.93 6.08
N LEU A 137 -11.50 7.24 6.74
CA LEU A 137 -11.17 7.53 8.14
C LEU A 137 -10.42 8.85 8.30
N GLY A 138 -9.68 9.29 7.29
CA GLY A 138 -9.09 10.63 7.20
C GLY A 138 -10.10 11.74 6.86
N GLY A 139 -11.39 11.40 6.62
CA GLY A 139 -12.44 12.37 6.34
C GLY A 139 -12.51 12.86 4.89
N ALA A 140 -11.65 12.33 4.01
CA ALA A 140 -11.62 12.70 2.60
C ALA A 140 -12.55 11.85 1.72
N SER A 141 -12.67 12.23 0.46
CA SER A 141 -13.43 11.50 -0.56
C SER A 141 -12.51 10.77 -1.54
N PRO A 142 -12.77 9.49 -1.85
CA PRO A 142 -11.99 8.75 -2.82
C PRO A 142 -12.31 9.18 -4.24
N VAL A 143 -11.27 9.31 -5.08
CA VAL A 143 -11.37 9.49 -6.52
C VAL A 143 -10.66 8.33 -7.21
N PHE A 144 -11.44 7.53 -7.92
CA PHE A 144 -10.96 6.33 -8.59
C PHE A 144 -10.49 6.65 -10.01
N VAL A 145 -9.28 6.24 -10.37
CA VAL A 145 -8.76 6.32 -11.73
C VAL A 145 -8.71 4.91 -12.32
N ASN A 146 -9.64 4.61 -13.19
CA ASN A 146 -9.70 3.29 -13.80
C ASN A 146 -8.43 3.00 -14.60
N ILE A 147 -7.97 1.76 -14.54
CA ILE A 147 -6.88 1.30 -15.40
C ILE A 147 -7.38 1.19 -16.84
N ASP A 148 -6.51 1.52 -17.78
CA ASP A 148 -6.69 1.19 -19.18
C ASP A 148 -6.46 -0.32 -19.37
N PRO A 149 -7.41 -1.08 -19.91
CA PRO A 149 -7.28 -2.51 -20.11
C PRO A 149 -6.10 -2.91 -21.03
N ALA A 150 -5.69 -2.03 -21.93
CA ALA A 150 -4.60 -2.32 -22.87
C ALA A 150 -3.22 -2.19 -22.21
N SER A 151 -3.01 -1.17 -21.39
CA SER A 151 -1.74 -0.92 -20.70
C SER A 151 -1.67 -1.53 -19.30
N GLY A 152 -2.82 -1.74 -18.65
CA GLY A 152 -2.92 -2.13 -17.25
C GLY A 152 -2.55 -1.01 -16.26
N LEU A 153 -2.41 0.24 -16.73
CA LEU A 153 -2.02 1.42 -15.95
C LEU A 153 -3.20 2.40 -15.83
N SER A 154 -3.23 3.16 -14.75
CA SER A 154 -4.20 4.24 -14.57
C SER A 154 -3.70 5.53 -15.22
N ASN A 155 -4.60 6.20 -15.96
CA ASN A 155 -4.30 7.47 -16.60
C ASN A 155 -4.62 8.65 -15.66
N PHE A 156 -3.70 8.98 -14.77
CA PHE A 156 -3.85 10.11 -13.84
C PHE A 156 -3.84 11.47 -14.55
N HIS A 157 -3.33 11.56 -15.78
CA HIS A 157 -3.32 12.81 -16.57
C HIS A 157 -4.71 13.20 -17.05
N ALA A 158 -5.67 12.28 -17.05
CA ALA A 158 -7.05 12.56 -17.41
C ALA A 158 -7.87 13.22 -16.27
N LEU A 159 -7.27 13.43 -15.09
CA LEU A 159 -7.92 14.10 -13.99
C LEU A 159 -8.19 15.57 -14.33
N SER A 160 -9.40 16.04 -14.01
CA SER A 160 -9.74 17.45 -14.22
C SER A 160 -8.98 18.37 -13.25
N PRO A 161 -8.74 19.62 -13.62
CA PRO A 161 -8.14 20.62 -12.73
C PRO A 161 -8.88 20.76 -11.40
N ASP A 162 -10.20 20.65 -11.40
CA ASP A 162 -11.02 20.74 -10.18
C ASP A 162 -10.76 19.60 -9.21
N VAL A 163 -10.57 18.37 -9.73
CA VAL A 163 -10.19 17.23 -8.91
C VAL A 163 -8.79 17.41 -8.36
N LEU A 164 -7.84 17.82 -9.21
CA LEU A 164 -6.45 18.04 -8.79
C LEU A 164 -6.34 19.11 -7.71
N ALA A 165 -7.08 20.22 -7.83
CA ALA A 165 -7.09 21.31 -6.84
C ALA A 165 -7.51 20.85 -5.44
N LYS A 166 -8.35 19.82 -5.34
CA LYS A 166 -8.84 19.24 -4.08
C LYS A 166 -8.04 18.02 -3.62
N THR A 167 -7.14 17.52 -4.46
CA THR A 167 -6.35 16.32 -4.15
C THR A 167 -5.26 16.64 -3.12
N LYS A 168 -5.31 15.92 -1.99
CA LYS A 168 -4.32 16.01 -0.91
C LYS A 168 -3.33 14.86 -0.94
N LEU A 169 -3.75 13.71 -1.47
CA LEU A 169 -2.92 12.51 -1.55
C LEU A 169 -3.25 11.76 -2.84
N MET A 170 -2.22 11.24 -3.49
CA MET A 170 -2.34 10.33 -4.62
C MET A 170 -1.54 9.06 -4.33
N TYR A 171 -2.20 7.90 -4.41
CA TYR A 171 -1.54 6.61 -4.37
C TYR A 171 -1.25 6.14 -5.79
N VAL A 172 0.01 5.90 -6.08
CA VAL A 172 0.48 5.31 -7.35
C VAL A 172 1.23 4.03 -7.03
N CYS A 173 0.93 2.96 -7.74
CA CYS A 173 1.52 1.64 -7.50
C CYS A 173 2.26 1.14 -8.73
N SER A 174 3.57 0.91 -8.61
CA SER A 174 4.40 0.36 -9.68
C SER A 174 5.43 -0.61 -9.10
N PRO A 175 5.42 -1.90 -9.49
CA PRO A 175 4.42 -2.58 -10.32
C PRO A 175 3.01 -2.48 -9.74
N ASN A 176 2.01 -2.27 -10.59
CA ASN A 176 0.63 -2.05 -10.14
C ASN A 176 0.01 -3.31 -9.54
N ASN A 177 -0.70 -3.18 -8.45
CA ASN A 177 -1.50 -4.24 -7.86
C ASN A 177 -2.99 -4.02 -8.24
N PRO A 178 -3.65 -4.95 -9.00
CA PRO A 178 -3.25 -6.35 -9.24
C PRO A 178 -2.63 -6.62 -10.62
N THR A 179 -2.48 -5.65 -11.53
CA THR A 179 -2.16 -5.90 -12.94
C THR A 179 -0.70 -6.30 -13.19
N GLY A 180 0.22 -5.93 -12.31
CA GLY A 180 1.66 -6.09 -12.50
C GLY A 180 2.28 -5.11 -13.49
N ALA A 181 1.50 -4.21 -14.09
CA ALA A 181 1.99 -3.22 -15.04
C ALA A 181 2.94 -2.21 -14.37
N VAL A 182 3.97 -1.80 -15.10
CA VAL A 182 5.04 -0.91 -14.63
C VAL A 182 4.98 0.41 -15.38
N TYR A 183 4.97 1.52 -14.65
CA TYR A 183 5.09 2.86 -15.24
C TYR A 183 6.52 3.05 -15.80
N SER A 184 6.60 3.52 -17.04
CA SER A 184 7.86 3.91 -17.65
C SER A 184 8.40 5.21 -17.03
N LEU A 185 9.66 5.55 -17.30
CA LEU A 185 10.22 6.84 -16.89
C LEU A 185 9.41 8.01 -17.48
N GLU A 186 8.96 7.88 -18.72
CA GLU A 186 8.13 8.89 -19.39
C GLU A 186 6.77 9.08 -18.68
N ASP A 187 6.15 7.98 -18.23
CA ASP A 187 4.90 8.05 -17.46
C ASP A 187 5.11 8.78 -16.13
N TRP A 188 6.20 8.48 -15.42
CA TRP A 188 6.54 9.18 -14.17
C TRP A 188 6.84 10.67 -14.37
N GLN A 189 7.47 11.05 -15.49
CA GLN A 189 7.76 12.44 -15.79
C GLN A 189 6.51 13.27 -16.15
N LYS A 190 5.46 12.59 -16.60
CA LYS A 190 4.17 13.22 -16.90
C LYS A 190 3.29 13.41 -15.66
N LEU A 191 3.51 12.63 -14.62
CA LEU A 191 2.77 12.66 -13.36
C LEU A 191 3.17 13.87 -12.52
#